data_41318cf054ad91585cfb757a1e6a4a5f
#
_entry.id   41318cf054ad91585cfb757a1e6a4a5f
#
_cell.length_a   1.000
_cell.length_b   1.000
_cell.length_c   1.000
_cell.angle_alpha   90.00
_cell.angle_beta   90.00
_cell.angle_gamma   90.00
#
_symmetry.space_group_name_H-M   'P 1'
#
loop_
_entity.id
_entity.type
_entity.pdbx_description
1 polymer ?
#
loop_
_entity_poly.entity_id
_entity_poly.type
_entity_poly.pdbx_seq_one_letter_code
_entity_poly.pdbx_strand_id
1 'polypeptide(L)'
;MPSNYTADRQPGVLRSLDWWTIGIYLALLTFGWVSVCGASYTYGDTEIFSLASRSGMQIVWIGTSICLGFVLLMMDDRFYDTFAYVIYGLLVLLLFATIFNPHSIKGSRSWIVMGPLRLQPAEFAKFATALAIAKFMSAYGFTIQNWKHFAGACGIIFLPMLCIVGQRETGSALVYLSFFLMFYREGMPGSFLFTGLAMVIYFVVGIKYENVLLWDTPTSVGKFVVLLLVQIFTSAMVWVYSGDKERTRLLLTYVLGLTGLALLFSEFVIPFDVVWIQLVLSACMIGYLIYNAMNTRFSNYLYIAMFALGSIAFFYSADYVLNDVMQPHQRVRINVLLGLDEDLAGAGYNVHQSEIAIGSGGLQGKGFLNGTQTKLKFVPEQDTDFIFCTVGEEEGFLGSASVLVLFLLLILRLMYLAERQPFKFGRVYGYCVAGIFLFHLFINVGMVLGLTPVIGIPLPFFSYGGSSLWGFTLLLFIFLRIDAGRNLIRQ
;
A
#
# COMPACT_ATOMS: atom_id res chain seq x y z
N MET A 1 20.54 26.86 -54.15
CA MET A 1 20.66 27.10 -52.70
C MET A 1 20.61 25.76 -51.99
N PRO A 2 21.68 25.28 -51.35
CA PRO A 2 21.62 24.05 -50.62
C PRO A 2 20.91 24.31 -49.29
N SER A 3 19.78 23.62 -49.06
CA SER A 3 19.08 23.60 -47.79
C SER A 3 19.98 22.92 -46.74
N ASN A 4 20.51 23.72 -45.80
CA ASN A 4 21.14 23.21 -44.59
C ASN A 4 20.04 22.52 -43.74
N TYR A 5 19.78 21.26 -44.00
CA TYR A 5 19.18 20.37 -43.00
C TYR A 5 20.23 20.18 -41.91
N THR A 6 20.24 21.05 -40.92
CA THR A 6 20.82 20.74 -39.65
C THR A 6 20.00 19.56 -39.09
N ALA A 7 20.53 18.36 -39.28
CA ALA A 7 20.03 17.20 -38.55
C ALA A 7 20.15 17.55 -37.08
N ASP A 8 19.02 17.96 -36.48
CA ASP A 8 18.92 18.19 -35.05
C ASP A 8 19.38 16.89 -34.36
N ARG A 9 20.60 16.93 -33.84
CA ARG A 9 21.19 15.80 -33.13
C ARG A 9 20.25 15.49 -31.95
N GLN A 10 19.57 14.38 -32.03
CA GLN A 10 18.74 13.88 -30.94
C GLN A 10 19.52 14.01 -29.62
N PRO A 11 18.97 14.69 -28.61
CA PRO A 11 19.65 14.80 -27.34
C PRO A 11 19.93 13.39 -26.82
N GLY A 12 21.19 13.08 -26.56
CA GLY A 12 21.57 11.76 -26.06
C GLY A 12 20.76 11.41 -24.80
N VAL A 13 20.43 10.14 -24.61
CA VAL A 13 19.61 9.64 -23.49
C VAL A 13 20.02 10.26 -22.15
N LEU A 14 21.32 10.40 -21.91
CA LEU A 14 21.90 10.99 -20.69
C LEU A 14 21.50 12.47 -20.46
N ARG A 15 21.26 13.25 -21.53
CA ARG A 15 20.82 14.64 -21.41
C ARG A 15 19.32 14.78 -21.11
N SER A 16 18.53 13.76 -21.45
CA SER A 16 17.08 13.76 -21.21
C SER A 16 16.69 13.10 -19.89
N LEU A 17 17.64 12.49 -19.16
CA LEU A 17 17.41 11.88 -17.86
C LEU A 17 17.07 12.89 -16.78
N ASP A 18 16.22 12.48 -15.85
CA ASP A 18 15.90 13.24 -14.65
C ASP A 18 16.93 13.01 -13.54
N TRP A 19 17.99 13.83 -13.52
CA TRP A 19 19.08 13.72 -12.56
C TRP A 19 18.66 13.96 -11.11
N TRP A 20 17.56 14.70 -10.87
CA TRP A 20 17.00 14.88 -9.53
C TRP A 20 16.52 13.57 -8.94
N THR A 21 15.78 12.77 -9.70
CA THR A 21 15.33 11.45 -9.25
C THR A 21 16.51 10.52 -8.99
N ILE A 22 17.53 10.55 -9.84
CA ILE A 22 18.77 9.76 -9.64
C ILE A 22 19.49 10.22 -8.37
N GLY A 23 19.57 11.52 -8.11
CA GLY A 23 20.17 12.07 -6.90
C GLY A 23 19.45 11.61 -5.63
N ILE A 24 18.11 11.65 -5.62
CA ILE A 24 17.30 11.16 -4.50
C ILE A 24 17.50 9.64 -4.32
N TYR A 25 17.50 8.87 -5.39
CA TYR A 25 17.77 7.43 -5.36
C TYR A 25 19.13 7.11 -4.70
N LEU A 26 20.19 7.80 -5.10
CA LEU A 26 21.52 7.62 -4.53
C LEU A 26 21.57 8.05 -3.06
N ALA A 27 20.90 9.13 -2.69
CA ALA A 27 20.77 9.56 -1.30
C ALA A 27 20.07 8.49 -0.44
N LEU A 28 18.94 7.95 -0.91
CA LEU A 28 18.22 6.88 -0.22
C LEU A 28 19.07 5.59 -0.08
N LEU A 29 19.82 5.21 -1.12
CA LEU A 29 20.75 4.07 -1.06
C LEU A 29 21.85 4.27 -0.01
N THR A 30 22.41 5.48 0.06
CA THR A 30 23.49 5.81 1.01
C THR A 30 22.95 5.79 2.44
N PHE A 31 21.84 6.43 2.70
CA PHE A 31 21.17 6.39 4.01
C PHE A 31 20.76 4.97 4.39
N GLY A 32 20.18 4.20 3.46
CA GLY A 32 19.82 2.81 3.68
C GLY A 32 21.01 1.95 4.04
N TRP A 33 22.16 2.13 3.38
CA TRP A 33 23.38 1.41 3.72
C TRP A 33 23.91 1.77 5.11
N VAL A 34 23.93 3.05 5.47
CA VAL A 34 24.31 3.51 6.82
C VAL A 34 23.40 2.87 7.87
N SER A 35 22.10 2.84 7.63
CA SER A 35 21.13 2.23 8.55
C SER A 35 21.30 0.70 8.65
N VAL A 36 21.63 0.00 7.54
CA VAL A 36 21.94 -1.43 7.56
C VAL A 36 23.24 -1.69 8.34
N CYS A 37 24.24 -0.81 8.25
CA CYS A 37 25.43 -0.90 9.08
C CYS A 37 25.07 -0.81 10.57
N GLY A 38 24.25 0.17 10.98
CA GLY A 38 23.78 0.31 12.36
C GLY A 38 23.02 -0.90 12.86
N ALA A 39 22.09 -1.41 12.03
CA ALA A 39 21.27 -2.58 12.36
C ALA A 39 22.03 -3.90 12.44
N SER A 40 23.08 -4.07 11.63
CA SER A 40 23.85 -5.33 11.56
C SER A 40 25.06 -5.36 12.50
N TYR A 41 25.51 -4.20 12.98
CA TYR A 41 26.69 -4.08 13.84
C TYR A 41 26.46 -4.71 15.22
N THR A 42 27.44 -5.50 15.68
CA THR A 42 27.51 -6.03 17.05
C THR A 42 28.76 -5.51 17.75
N TYR A 43 28.68 -5.38 19.09
CA TYR A 43 29.84 -4.90 19.87
C TYR A 43 31.05 -5.81 19.65
N GLY A 44 32.15 -5.20 19.17
CA GLY A 44 33.42 -5.92 18.89
C GLY A 44 33.61 -6.32 17.42
N ASP A 45 32.63 -6.14 16.54
CA ASP A 45 32.80 -6.35 15.12
C ASP A 45 33.67 -5.26 14.50
N THR A 46 34.82 -5.64 13.97
CA THR A 46 35.76 -4.73 13.27
C THR A 46 35.54 -4.74 11.75
N GLU A 47 34.72 -5.64 11.23
CA GLU A 47 34.65 -5.93 9.80
C GLU A 47 33.29 -5.49 9.15
N ILE A 48 33.01 -4.18 9.18
CA ILE A 48 31.80 -3.63 8.56
C ILE A 48 31.79 -3.90 7.03
N PHE A 49 32.94 -3.95 6.39
CA PHE A 49 33.09 -4.16 4.94
C PHE A 49 33.27 -5.62 4.52
N SER A 50 33.26 -6.56 5.45
CA SER A 50 33.37 -7.97 5.13
C SER A 50 32.19 -8.47 4.32
N LEU A 51 32.46 -9.25 3.26
CA LEU A 51 31.40 -9.88 2.46
C LEU A 51 30.58 -10.93 3.26
N ALA A 52 31.08 -11.34 4.41
CA ALA A 52 30.36 -12.20 5.34
C ALA A 52 29.33 -11.41 6.18
N SER A 53 29.52 -10.09 6.35
CA SER A 53 28.59 -9.21 7.06
C SER A 53 27.43 -8.79 6.15
N ARG A 54 26.26 -8.48 6.75
CA ARG A 54 25.10 -7.97 5.99
C ARG A 54 25.40 -6.59 5.40
N SER A 55 26.14 -5.73 6.11
CA SER A 55 26.55 -4.41 5.64
C SER A 55 27.47 -4.46 4.43
N GLY A 56 28.45 -5.36 4.40
CA GLY A 56 29.33 -5.55 3.24
C GLY A 56 28.61 -6.16 2.05
N MET A 57 27.73 -7.16 2.28
CA MET A 57 26.91 -7.74 1.21
C MET A 57 25.93 -6.71 0.61
N GLN A 58 25.41 -5.77 1.41
CA GLN A 58 24.54 -4.70 0.91
C GLN A 58 25.27 -3.80 -0.11
N ILE A 59 26.57 -3.55 0.05
CA ILE A 59 27.36 -2.81 -0.94
C ILE A 59 27.37 -3.54 -2.30
N VAL A 60 27.50 -4.86 -2.28
CA VAL A 60 27.45 -5.67 -3.51
C VAL A 60 26.08 -5.54 -4.17
N TRP A 61 24.99 -5.59 -3.37
CA TRP A 61 23.64 -5.40 -3.91
C TRP A 61 23.41 -4.00 -4.47
N ILE A 62 23.96 -2.97 -3.84
CA ILE A 62 23.93 -1.58 -4.34
C ILE A 62 24.70 -1.49 -5.67
N GLY A 63 25.92 -2.02 -5.74
CA GLY A 63 26.72 -2.02 -6.95
C GLY A 63 26.03 -2.72 -8.11
N THR A 64 25.47 -3.92 -7.88
CA THR A 64 24.70 -4.66 -8.90
C THR A 64 23.42 -3.96 -9.29
N SER A 65 22.74 -3.26 -8.37
CA SER A 65 21.54 -2.48 -8.65
C SER A 65 21.84 -1.25 -9.52
N ILE A 66 22.94 -0.55 -9.27
CA ILE A 66 23.38 0.59 -10.09
C ILE A 66 23.75 0.09 -11.50
N CYS A 67 24.46 -1.03 -11.61
CA CYS A 67 24.78 -1.65 -12.89
C CYS A 67 23.51 -2.05 -13.65
N LEU A 68 22.55 -2.68 -12.97
CA LEU A 68 21.23 -3.01 -13.52
C LEU A 68 20.51 -1.74 -14.03
N GLY A 69 20.47 -0.69 -13.22
CA GLY A 69 19.86 0.60 -13.60
C GLY A 69 20.52 1.19 -14.86
N PHE A 70 21.85 1.12 -14.96
CA PHE A 70 22.56 1.58 -16.16
C PHE A 70 22.19 0.75 -17.39
N VAL A 71 22.13 -0.57 -17.28
CA VAL A 71 21.69 -1.46 -18.39
C VAL A 71 20.28 -1.11 -18.84
N LEU A 72 19.34 -0.90 -17.92
CA LEU A 72 17.96 -0.54 -18.23
C LEU A 72 17.87 0.81 -18.98
N LEU A 73 18.72 1.78 -18.64
CA LEU A 73 18.76 3.07 -19.33
C LEU A 73 19.31 2.95 -20.76
N MET A 74 20.14 1.95 -21.05
CA MET A 74 20.68 1.72 -22.40
C MET A 74 19.70 0.99 -23.32
N MET A 75 18.70 0.31 -22.77
CA MET A 75 17.67 -0.36 -23.56
C MET A 75 16.75 0.66 -24.25
N ASP A 76 16.13 0.27 -25.35
CA ASP A 76 15.13 1.11 -26.04
C ASP A 76 13.84 1.18 -25.19
N ASP A 77 13.21 2.37 -25.10
CA ASP A 77 11.94 2.55 -24.42
C ASP A 77 10.81 1.73 -25.06
N ARG A 78 10.84 1.52 -26.37
CA ARG A 78 9.89 0.66 -27.11
C ARG A 78 9.96 -0.79 -26.69
N PHE A 79 11.10 -1.26 -26.17
CA PHE A 79 11.25 -2.61 -25.68
C PHE A 79 10.25 -2.88 -24.55
N TYR A 80 10.13 -1.97 -23.58
CA TYR A 80 9.25 -2.15 -22.43
C TYR A 80 7.78 -2.19 -22.85
N ASP A 81 7.36 -1.37 -23.79
CA ASP A 81 6.01 -1.40 -24.33
C ASP A 81 5.75 -2.70 -25.11
N THR A 82 6.67 -3.09 -26.01
CA THR A 82 6.48 -4.26 -26.88
C THR A 82 6.40 -5.56 -26.08
N PHE A 83 7.32 -5.75 -25.13
CA PHE A 83 7.44 -7.01 -24.37
C PHE A 83 6.66 -7.01 -23.05
N ALA A 84 5.87 -6.00 -22.74
CA ALA A 84 5.14 -5.88 -21.48
C ALA A 84 4.35 -7.15 -21.10
N TYR A 85 3.57 -7.70 -22.02
CA TYR A 85 2.79 -8.92 -21.75
C TYR A 85 3.65 -10.19 -21.67
N VAL A 86 4.76 -10.24 -22.42
CA VAL A 86 5.68 -11.39 -22.36
C VAL A 86 6.37 -11.43 -20.99
N ILE A 87 6.88 -10.28 -20.53
CA ILE A 87 7.51 -10.14 -19.20
C ILE A 87 6.49 -10.49 -18.12
N TYR A 88 5.27 -9.98 -18.21
CA TYR A 88 4.19 -10.27 -17.28
C TYR A 88 3.87 -11.78 -17.25
N GLY A 89 3.66 -12.41 -18.40
CA GLY A 89 3.35 -13.84 -18.51
C GLY A 89 4.44 -14.71 -17.91
N LEU A 90 5.72 -14.42 -18.20
CA LEU A 90 6.85 -15.16 -17.65
C LEU A 90 6.92 -15.04 -16.12
N LEU A 91 6.70 -13.85 -15.55
CA LEU A 91 6.74 -13.65 -14.10
C LEU A 91 5.51 -14.26 -13.40
N VAL A 92 4.34 -14.23 -14.01
CA VAL A 92 3.16 -14.93 -13.47
C VAL A 92 3.38 -16.45 -13.48
N LEU A 93 3.98 -17.01 -14.55
CA LEU A 93 4.35 -18.43 -14.59
C LEU A 93 5.37 -18.76 -13.51
N LEU A 94 6.35 -17.88 -13.28
CA LEU A 94 7.35 -18.05 -12.22
C LEU A 94 6.71 -17.99 -10.83
N LEU A 95 5.77 -17.06 -10.60
CA LEU A 95 4.99 -17.00 -9.36
C LEU A 95 4.16 -18.27 -9.16
N PHE A 96 3.52 -18.76 -10.20
CA PHE A 96 2.75 -20.00 -10.12
C PHE A 96 3.63 -21.22 -9.81
N ALA A 97 4.81 -21.31 -10.43
CA ALA A 97 5.77 -22.39 -10.19
C ALA A 97 6.27 -22.39 -8.73
N THR A 98 6.47 -21.25 -8.12
CA THR A 98 6.93 -21.16 -6.72
C THR A 98 5.89 -21.61 -5.70
N ILE A 99 4.59 -21.65 -6.02
CA ILE A 99 3.56 -22.20 -5.13
C ILE A 99 3.88 -23.67 -4.79
N PHE A 100 4.44 -24.40 -5.75
CA PHE A 100 4.78 -25.82 -5.63
C PHE A 100 6.19 -26.07 -5.07
N ASN A 101 6.91 -24.99 -4.68
CA ASN A 101 8.25 -25.15 -4.12
C ASN A 101 8.20 -25.93 -2.80
N PRO A 102 8.99 -27.04 -2.68
CA PRO A 102 9.03 -27.82 -1.44
C PRO A 102 9.72 -27.09 -0.30
N HIS A 103 10.59 -26.11 -0.58
CA HIS A 103 11.30 -25.35 0.44
C HIS A 103 10.49 -24.15 0.90
N SER A 104 10.13 -24.13 2.18
CA SER A 104 9.53 -22.96 2.83
C SER A 104 10.57 -22.24 3.69
N ILE A 105 10.65 -20.91 3.53
CA ILE A 105 11.47 -20.03 4.39
C ILE A 105 10.49 -19.20 5.24
N LYS A 106 10.60 -19.30 6.56
CA LYS A 106 9.68 -18.63 7.51
C LYS A 106 8.18 -18.88 7.24
N GLY A 107 7.84 -20.09 6.75
CA GLY A 107 6.46 -20.47 6.44
C GLY A 107 5.94 -20.02 5.07
N SER A 108 6.69 -19.21 4.32
CA SER A 108 6.35 -18.78 2.96
C SER A 108 7.10 -19.60 1.90
N ARG A 109 6.43 -19.88 0.77
CA ARG A 109 7.01 -20.60 -0.39
C ARG A 109 7.41 -19.66 -1.52
N SER A 110 7.73 -18.41 -1.20
CA SER A 110 7.96 -17.33 -2.16
C SER A 110 9.42 -17.18 -2.63
N TRP A 111 10.34 -17.98 -2.11
CA TRP A 111 11.76 -17.82 -2.36
C TRP A 111 12.31 -18.90 -3.30
N ILE A 112 13.03 -18.46 -4.33
CA ILE A 112 13.88 -19.33 -5.17
C ILE A 112 15.29 -19.23 -4.63
N VAL A 113 15.82 -20.35 -4.15
CA VAL A 113 17.18 -20.43 -3.60
C VAL A 113 18.11 -21.03 -4.64
N MET A 114 19.09 -20.25 -5.09
CA MET A 114 20.13 -20.66 -6.05
C MET A 114 21.51 -20.46 -5.41
N GLY A 115 21.92 -21.40 -4.58
CA GLY A 115 23.16 -21.28 -3.80
C GLY A 115 23.10 -20.11 -2.81
N PRO A 116 24.02 -19.13 -2.87
CA PRO A 116 23.99 -17.96 -1.98
C PRO A 116 22.91 -16.93 -2.37
N LEU A 117 22.38 -17.01 -3.60
CA LEU A 117 21.36 -16.07 -4.10
C LEU A 117 19.98 -16.54 -3.71
N ARG A 118 19.20 -15.63 -3.13
CA ARG A 118 17.78 -15.82 -2.81
C ARG A 118 16.99 -14.80 -3.60
N LEU A 119 16.16 -15.27 -4.53
CA LEU A 119 15.30 -14.42 -5.34
C LEU A 119 13.85 -14.59 -4.90
N GLN A 120 13.17 -13.47 -4.76
CA GLN A 120 11.75 -13.42 -4.45
C GLN A 120 10.97 -12.93 -5.67
N PRO A 121 10.31 -13.82 -6.43
CA PRO A 121 9.62 -13.44 -7.66
C PRO A 121 8.53 -12.39 -7.46
N ALA A 122 7.92 -12.32 -6.28
CA ALA A 122 6.91 -11.32 -5.94
C ALA A 122 7.44 -9.87 -6.07
N GLU A 123 8.74 -9.64 -5.77
CA GLU A 123 9.37 -8.33 -5.94
C GLU A 123 9.43 -7.89 -7.40
N PHE A 124 9.71 -8.84 -8.29
CA PHE A 124 9.78 -8.62 -9.73
C PHE A 124 8.38 -8.55 -10.39
N ALA A 125 7.42 -9.28 -9.88
CA ALA A 125 6.06 -9.27 -10.43
C ALA A 125 5.40 -7.89 -10.36
N LYS A 126 5.77 -7.03 -9.40
CA LYS A 126 5.25 -5.65 -9.28
C LYS A 126 5.53 -4.82 -10.53
N PHE A 127 6.79 -4.78 -11.01
CA PHE A 127 7.10 -4.00 -12.21
C PHE A 127 6.47 -4.59 -13.48
N ALA A 128 6.39 -5.92 -13.58
CA ALA A 128 5.77 -6.58 -14.72
C ALA A 128 4.26 -6.31 -14.78
N THR A 129 3.58 -6.33 -13.63
CA THR A 129 2.17 -5.96 -13.54
C THR A 129 1.97 -4.49 -13.91
N ALA A 130 2.85 -3.59 -13.45
CA ALA A 130 2.81 -2.18 -13.83
C ALA A 130 2.97 -1.98 -15.35
N LEU A 131 3.88 -2.72 -16.01
CA LEU A 131 4.04 -2.69 -17.47
C LEU A 131 2.80 -3.23 -18.18
N ALA A 132 2.28 -4.39 -17.76
CA ALA A 132 1.11 -5.01 -18.39
C ALA A 132 -0.14 -4.13 -18.29
N ILE A 133 -0.38 -3.53 -17.13
CA ILE A 133 -1.48 -2.58 -16.89
C ILE A 133 -1.31 -1.32 -17.75
N ALA A 134 -0.09 -0.77 -17.81
CA ALA A 134 0.20 0.40 -18.62
C ALA A 134 -0.08 0.12 -20.11
N LYS A 135 0.35 -1.03 -20.61
CA LYS A 135 0.07 -1.50 -21.97
C LYS A 135 -1.42 -1.69 -22.22
N PHE A 136 -2.13 -2.35 -21.31
CA PHE A 136 -3.56 -2.61 -21.44
C PHE A 136 -4.38 -1.32 -21.48
N MET A 137 -4.08 -0.39 -20.58
CA MET A 137 -4.80 0.88 -20.50
C MET A 137 -4.42 1.87 -21.61
N SER A 138 -3.27 1.70 -22.26
CA SER A 138 -2.86 2.51 -23.42
C SER A 138 -3.49 2.06 -24.73
N ALA A 139 -4.19 0.94 -24.77
CA ALA A 139 -4.85 0.43 -25.97
C ALA A 139 -5.91 1.41 -26.48
N TYR A 140 -6.05 1.46 -27.83
CA TYR A 140 -7.04 2.32 -28.46
C TYR A 140 -8.45 2.00 -28.01
N GLY A 141 -9.23 3.02 -27.68
CA GLY A 141 -10.61 2.87 -27.20
C GLY A 141 -10.75 2.42 -25.74
N PHE A 142 -9.66 2.27 -24.98
CA PHE A 142 -9.75 1.94 -23.57
C PHE A 142 -10.39 3.08 -22.76
N THR A 143 -11.45 2.76 -22.03
CA THR A 143 -12.11 3.65 -21.05
C THR A 143 -12.36 2.89 -19.76
N ILE A 144 -11.98 3.48 -18.63
CA ILE A 144 -12.13 2.84 -17.31
C ILE A 144 -13.60 2.71 -16.90
N GLN A 145 -14.49 3.56 -17.45
CA GLN A 145 -15.94 3.51 -17.22
C GLN A 145 -16.58 2.27 -17.84
N ASN A 146 -15.94 1.65 -18.84
CA ASN A 146 -16.44 0.42 -19.41
C ASN A 146 -16.10 -0.75 -18.49
N TRP A 147 -17.14 -1.41 -17.97
CA TRP A 147 -17.00 -2.52 -17.02
C TRP A 147 -16.08 -3.65 -17.54
N LYS A 148 -16.13 -3.98 -18.84
CA LYS A 148 -15.27 -5.01 -19.42
C LYS A 148 -13.78 -4.61 -19.38
N HIS A 149 -13.49 -3.34 -19.66
CA HIS A 149 -12.12 -2.82 -19.59
C HIS A 149 -11.64 -2.76 -18.13
N PHE A 150 -12.49 -2.29 -17.22
CA PHE A 150 -12.16 -2.25 -15.80
C PHE A 150 -11.93 -3.65 -15.23
N ALA A 151 -12.82 -4.61 -15.52
CA ALA A 151 -12.66 -6.00 -15.09
C ALA A 151 -11.39 -6.65 -15.67
N GLY A 152 -11.05 -6.37 -16.92
CA GLY A 152 -9.80 -6.84 -17.54
C GLY A 152 -8.56 -6.27 -16.85
N ALA A 153 -8.58 -4.97 -16.51
CA ALA A 153 -7.50 -4.32 -15.77
C ALA A 153 -7.36 -4.90 -14.35
N CYS A 154 -8.48 -5.11 -13.65
CA CYS A 154 -8.49 -5.79 -12.36
C CYS A 154 -7.96 -7.22 -12.47
N GLY A 155 -8.31 -7.96 -13.53
CA GLY A 155 -7.80 -9.32 -13.77
C GLY A 155 -6.27 -9.38 -13.87
N ILE A 156 -5.64 -8.39 -14.54
CA ILE A 156 -4.18 -8.28 -14.63
C ILE A 156 -3.55 -8.04 -13.25
N ILE A 157 -4.21 -7.29 -12.35
CA ILE A 157 -3.72 -7.01 -10.99
C ILE A 157 -3.97 -8.20 -10.07
N PHE A 158 -5.17 -8.78 -10.09
CA PHE A 158 -5.54 -9.83 -9.15
C PHE A 158 -4.89 -11.17 -9.44
N LEU A 159 -4.51 -11.47 -10.68
CA LEU A 159 -3.88 -12.74 -11.03
C LEU A 159 -2.55 -12.98 -10.31
N PRO A 160 -1.54 -12.08 -10.38
CA PRO A 160 -0.31 -12.24 -9.59
C PRO A 160 -0.57 -12.13 -8.08
N MET A 161 -1.50 -11.27 -7.64
CA MET A 161 -1.88 -11.14 -6.23
C MET A 161 -2.38 -12.48 -5.67
N LEU A 162 -3.25 -13.21 -6.39
CA LEU A 162 -3.74 -14.52 -5.98
C LEU A 162 -2.62 -15.57 -5.93
N CYS A 163 -1.68 -15.56 -6.90
CA CYS A 163 -0.51 -16.42 -6.85
C CYS A 163 0.33 -16.16 -5.58
N ILE A 164 0.56 -14.90 -5.22
CA ILE A 164 1.34 -14.51 -4.03
C ILE A 164 0.62 -14.92 -2.74
N VAL A 165 -0.71 -14.76 -2.67
CA VAL A 165 -1.51 -15.27 -1.54
C VAL A 165 -1.40 -16.80 -1.44
N GLY A 166 -1.41 -17.51 -2.56
CA GLY A 166 -1.18 -18.96 -2.63
C GLY A 166 0.20 -19.40 -2.10
N GLN A 167 1.21 -18.53 -2.18
CA GLN A 167 2.55 -18.73 -1.60
C GLN A 167 2.58 -18.48 -0.08
N ARG A 168 1.47 -18.09 0.54
CA ARG A 168 1.33 -17.66 1.95
C ARG A 168 2.10 -16.37 2.26
N GLU A 169 2.17 -15.45 1.32
CA GLU A 169 2.86 -14.18 1.47
C GLU A 169 1.88 -13.01 1.30
N THR A 170 1.15 -12.71 2.37
CA THR A 170 0.09 -11.68 2.36
C THR A 170 0.66 -10.26 2.22
N GLY A 171 1.86 -10.01 2.73
CA GLY A 171 2.49 -8.69 2.69
C GLY A 171 2.69 -8.17 1.28
N SER A 172 3.40 -8.94 0.46
CA SER A 172 3.65 -8.58 -0.94
C SER A 172 2.35 -8.51 -1.77
N ALA A 173 1.33 -9.31 -1.43
CA ALA A 173 0.02 -9.25 -2.09
C ALA A 173 -0.71 -7.92 -1.84
N LEU A 174 -0.66 -7.40 -0.61
CA LEU A 174 -1.32 -6.13 -0.27
C LEU A 174 -0.78 -4.93 -1.04
N VAL A 175 0.48 -4.97 -1.48
CA VAL A 175 1.07 -3.89 -2.30
C VAL A 175 0.29 -3.68 -3.60
N TYR A 176 -0.37 -4.70 -4.15
CA TYR A 176 -1.18 -4.58 -5.35
C TYR A 176 -2.41 -3.68 -5.19
N LEU A 177 -2.85 -3.41 -3.95
CA LEU A 177 -3.89 -2.41 -3.69
C LEU A 177 -3.46 -0.99 -4.08
N SER A 178 -2.16 -0.72 -4.14
CA SER A 178 -1.64 0.58 -4.59
C SER A 178 -2.05 0.94 -6.03
N PHE A 179 -2.32 -0.06 -6.88
CA PHE A 179 -2.77 0.17 -8.27
C PHE A 179 -4.14 0.87 -8.35
N PHE A 180 -4.97 0.80 -7.30
CA PHE A 180 -6.24 1.52 -7.26
C PHE A 180 -6.05 3.05 -7.23
N LEU A 181 -4.91 3.55 -6.70
CA LEU A 181 -4.56 4.97 -6.78
C LEU A 181 -4.35 5.42 -8.23
N MET A 182 -3.70 4.59 -9.04
CA MET A 182 -3.54 4.82 -10.48
C MET A 182 -4.90 4.81 -11.20
N PHE A 183 -5.79 3.88 -10.88
CA PHE A 183 -7.14 3.86 -11.44
C PHE A 183 -7.93 5.13 -11.13
N TYR A 184 -7.84 5.64 -9.91
CA TYR A 184 -8.46 6.90 -9.52
C TYR A 184 -7.96 8.04 -10.40
N ARG A 185 -6.63 8.13 -10.64
CA ARG A 185 -6.05 9.15 -11.52
C ARG A 185 -6.53 9.01 -12.98
N GLU A 186 -6.76 7.82 -13.47
CA GLU A 186 -7.23 7.55 -14.84
C GLU A 186 -8.76 7.65 -14.99
N GLY A 187 -9.47 8.14 -13.98
CA GLY A 187 -10.89 8.47 -14.04
C GLY A 187 -11.84 7.46 -13.41
N MET A 188 -11.35 6.57 -12.53
CA MET A 188 -12.22 5.77 -11.68
C MET A 188 -12.96 6.69 -10.69
N PRO A 189 -14.28 6.50 -10.49
CA PRO A 189 -15.02 7.29 -9.53
C PRO A 189 -14.42 7.21 -8.12
N GLY A 190 -14.30 8.34 -7.43
CA GLY A 190 -13.79 8.43 -6.07
C GLY A 190 -14.57 7.61 -5.04
N SER A 191 -15.82 7.23 -5.36
CA SER A 191 -16.64 6.34 -4.53
C SER A 191 -15.97 5.00 -4.22
N PHE A 192 -15.18 4.44 -5.14
CA PHE A 192 -14.45 3.18 -4.89
C PHE A 192 -13.38 3.33 -3.81
N LEU A 193 -12.57 4.42 -3.86
CA LEU A 193 -11.59 4.69 -2.82
C LEU A 193 -12.26 5.03 -1.49
N PHE A 194 -13.33 5.81 -1.54
CA PHE A 194 -14.11 6.14 -0.36
C PHE A 194 -14.70 4.88 0.29
N THR A 195 -15.25 3.95 -0.52
CA THR A 195 -15.77 2.67 -0.02
C THR A 195 -14.67 1.84 0.65
N GLY A 196 -13.49 1.75 0.03
CA GLY A 196 -12.35 1.05 0.63
C GLY A 196 -11.92 1.66 1.97
N LEU A 197 -11.82 2.99 2.05
CA LEU A 197 -11.51 3.70 3.30
C LEU A 197 -12.59 3.49 4.35
N ALA A 198 -13.85 3.59 3.97
CA ALA A 198 -14.98 3.36 4.87
C ALA A 198 -14.96 1.94 5.46
N MET A 199 -14.68 0.92 4.63
CA MET A 199 -14.54 -0.47 5.08
C MET A 199 -13.42 -0.62 6.12
N VAL A 200 -12.27 0.03 5.93
CA VAL A 200 -11.18 0.02 6.93
C VAL A 200 -11.65 0.66 8.25
N ILE A 201 -12.36 1.79 8.18
CA ILE A 201 -12.91 2.46 9.38
C ILE A 201 -13.90 1.55 10.08
N TYR A 202 -14.82 0.91 9.35
CA TYR A 202 -15.80 -0.01 9.93
C TYR A 202 -15.14 -1.21 10.62
N PHE A 203 -14.11 -1.77 9.99
CA PHE A 203 -13.35 -2.88 10.54
C PHE A 203 -12.65 -2.47 11.85
N VAL A 204 -11.90 -1.37 11.83
CA VAL A 204 -11.13 -0.91 13.00
C VAL A 204 -12.05 -0.54 14.16
N VAL A 205 -13.07 0.30 13.90
CA VAL A 205 -13.98 0.79 14.94
C VAL A 205 -14.86 -0.36 15.46
N GLY A 206 -15.36 -1.19 14.56
CA GLY A 206 -16.24 -2.30 14.91
C GLY A 206 -15.57 -3.28 15.87
N ILE A 207 -14.34 -3.72 15.56
CA ILE A 207 -13.62 -4.70 16.36
C ILE A 207 -13.09 -4.07 17.66
N LYS A 208 -12.44 -2.89 17.56
CA LYS A 208 -11.84 -2.24 18.73
C LYS A 208 -12.83 -1.98 19.86
N TYR A 209 -14.05 -1.61 19.52
CA TYR A 209 -15.08 -1.21 20.50
C TYR A 209 -16.23 -2.22 20.59
N GLU A 210 -16.05 -3.45 20.12
CA GLU A 210 -17.10 -4.48 20.13
C GLU A 210 -17.57 -4.83 21.55
N ASN A 211 -16.62 -4.98 22.47
CA ASN A 211 -16.87 -5.38 23.86
C ASN A 211 -17.16 -4.20 24.80
N VAL A 212 -17.11 -2.96 24.28
CA VAL A 212 -17.41 -1.76 25.05
C VAL A 212 -18.92 -1.50 24.96
N LEU A 213 -19.59 -1.41 26.10
CA LEU A 213 -21.02 -1.08 26.17
C LEU A 213 -21.20 0.43 26.22
N LEU A 214 -22.29 0.90 25.60
CA LEU A 214 -22.67 2.31 25.56
C LEU A 214 -23.51 2.64 26.82
N TRP A 215 -22.94 3.36 27.76
CA TRP A 215 -23.53 3.68 29.07
C TRP A 215 -24.05 2.42 29.79
N ASP A 216 -25.22 2.47 30.42
CA ASP A 216 -25.85 1.32 31.10
C ASP A 216 -26.74 0.49 30.15
N THR A 217 -26.58 0.64 28.82
CA THR A 217 -27.36 -0.09 27.83
C THR A 217 -26.65 -1.38 27.36
N PRO A 218 -27.37 -2.42 26.89
CA PRO A 218 -26.78 -3.61 26.32
C PRO A 218 -26.22 -3.39 24.89
N THR A 219 -26.07 -2.15 24.46
CA THR A 219 -25.66 -1.76 23.10
C THR A 219 -24.13 -1.72 23.00
N SER A 220 -23.54 -2.49 22.07
CA SER A 220 -22.11 -2.42 21.75
C SER A 220 -21.78 -1.08 21.07
N VAL A 221 -20.78 -0.35 21.59
CA VAL A 221 -20.27 0.90 21.00
C VAL A 221 -19.78 0.67 19.58
N GLY A 222 -19.05 -0.42 19.33
CA GLY A 222 -18.53 -0.75 18.02
C GLY A 222 -19.63 -0.88 16.96
N LYS A 223 -20.64 -1.72 17.24
CA LYS A 223 -21.78 -1.94 16.34
C LYS A 223 -22.60 -0.67 16.14
N PHE A 224 -22.85 0.07 17.22
CA PHE A 224 -23.58 1.32 17.19
C PHE A 224 -22.91 2.38 16.32
N VAL A 225 -21.61 2.65 16.53
CA VAL A 225 -20.88 3.67 15.79
C VAL A 225 -20.71 3.31 14.32
N VAL A 226 -20.44 2.04 14.01
CA VAL A 226 -20.32 1.59 12.61
C VAL A 226 -21.61 1.77 11.85
N LEU A 227 -22.75 1.33 12.39
CA LEU A 227 -24.06 1.51 11.72
C LEU A 227 -24.40 2.99 11.56
N LEU A 228 -24.10 3.82 12.55
CA LEU A 228 -24.29 5.27 12.46
C LEU A 228 -23.43 5.88 11.33
N LEU A 229 -22.16 5.46 11.23
CA LEU A 229 -21.28 5.90 10.15
C LEU A 229 -21.78 5.45 8.78
N VAL A 230 -22.26 4.21 8.64
CA VAL A 230 -22.88 3.74 7.39
C VAL A 230 -24.05 4.63 6.97
N GLN A 231 -24.92 4.98 7.91
CA GLN A 231 -26.08 5.83 7.64
C GLN A 231 -25.68 7.27 7.27
N ILE A 232 -24.68 7.84 7.98
CA ILE A 232 -24.15 9.19 7.68
C ILE A 232 -23.45 9.20 6.31
N PHE A 233 -22.60 8.22 6.02
CA PHE A 233 -21.89 8.15 4.74
C PHE A 233 -22.84 7.92 3.58
N THR A 234 -23.86 7.07 3.75
CA THR A 234 -24.92 6.88 2.76
C THR A 234 -25.66 8.18 2.48
N SER A 235 -26.03 8.92 3.52
CA SER A 235 -26.69 10.23 3.38
C SER A 235 -25.78 11.26 2.70
N ALA A 236 -24.50 11.29 3.04
CA ALA A 236 -23.51 12.17 2.39
C ALA A 236 -23.33 11.82 0.90
N MET A 237 -23.35 10.54 0.55
CA MET A 237 -23.29 10.11 -0.86
C MET A 237 -24.53 10.55 -1.65
N VAL A 238 -25.71 10.61 -1.04
CA VAL A 238 -26.91 11.20 -1.68
C VAL A 238 -26.66 12.66 -2.03
N TRP A 239 -26.05 13.42 -1.15
CA TRP A 239 -25.70 14.81 -1.45
C TRP A 239 -24.68 14.92 -2.59
N VAL A 240 -23.57 14.19 -2.49
CA VAL A 240 -22.44 14.31 -3.43
C VAL A 240 -22.82 13.83 -4.84
N TYR A 241 -23.51 12.68 -4.95
CA TYR A 241 -23.77 12.04 -6.25
C TYR A 241 -25.15 12.31 -6.85
N SER A 242 -26.10 12.74 -6.03
CA SER A 242 -27.46 13.09 -6.53
C SER A 242 -27.74 14.59 -6.45
N GLY A 243 -26.92 15.37 -5.73
CA GLY A 243 -27.10 16.81 -5.55
C GLY A 243 -28.34 17.21 -4.71
N ASP A 244 -29.03 16.22 -4.12
CA ASP A 244 -30.31 16.39 -3.46
C ASP A 244 -30.14 16.73 -1.97
N LYS A 245 -30.04 18.02 -1.69
CA LYS A 245 -29.85 18.53 -0.32
C LYS A 245 -31.05 18.29 0.59
N GLU A 246 -32.27 18.35 0.03
CA GLU A 246 -33.48 18.15 0.82
C GLU A 246 -33.60 16.72 1.32
N ARG A 247 -33.40 15.74 0.43
CA ARG A 247 -33.43 14.33 0.80
C ARG A 247 -32.29 13.98 1.77
N THR A 248 -31.09 14.53 1.55
CA THR A 248 -29.98 14.34 2.49
C THR A 248 -30.33 14.85 3.89
N ARG A 249 -30.88 16.07 3.99
CA ARG A 249 -31.31 16.62 5.28
C ARG A 249 -32.39 15.75 5.93
N LEU A 250 -33.38 15.33 5.14
CA LEU A 250 -34.43 14.46 5.62
C LEU A 250 -33.88 13.14 6.18
N LEU A 251 -33.05 12.45 5.41
CA LEU A 251 -32.40 11.18 5.85
C LEU A 251 -31.60 11.38 7.14
N LEU A 252 -30.74 12.41 7.20
CA LEU A 252 -29.94 12.70 8.40
C LEU A 252 -30.82 13.03 9.60
N THR A 253 -31.86 13.82 9.42
CA THR A 253 -32.78 14.18 10.51
C THR A 253 -33.50 12.97 11.07
N TYR A 254 -34.02 12.09 10.21
CA TYR A 254 -34.67 10.85 10.66
C TYR A 254 -33.70 9.88 11.32
N VAL A 255 -32.54 9.67 10.71
CA VAL A 255 -31.52 8.76 11.26
C VAL A 255 -31.04 9.24 12.61
N LEU A 256 -30.55 10.48 12.72
CA LEU A 256 -30.02 11.02 13.96
C LEU A 256 -31.11 11.21 15.02
N GLY A 257 -32.30 11.69 14.62
CA GLY A 257 -33.39 11.90 15.54
C GLY A 257 -33.92 10.60 16.15
N LEU A 258 -34.22 9.60 15.32
CA LEU A 258 -34.75 8.32 15.80
C LEU A 258 -33.69 7.50 16.56
N THR A 259 -32.41 7.53 16.10
CA THR A 259 -31.34 6.88 16.83
C THR A 259 -31.10 7.55 18.19
N GLY A 260 -31.13 8.89 18.26
CA GLY A 260 -31.00 9.63 19.50
C GLY A 260 -32.14 9.36 20.46
N LEU A 261 -33.41 9.36 19.96
CA LEU A 261 -34.57 9.00 20.76
C LEU A 261 -34.49 7.56 21.29
N ALA A 262 -34.08 6.61 20.45
CA ALA A 262 -33.91 5.22 20.84
C ALA A 262 -32.85 5.05 21.94
N LEU A 263 -31.74 5.80 21.85
CA LEU A 263 -30.71 5.83 22.88
C LEU A 263 -31.24 6.37 24.20
N LEU A 264 -31.92 7.52 24.17
CA LEU A 264 -32.49 8.12 25.39
C LEU A 264 -33.52 7.18 26.01
N PHE A 265 -34.35 6.52 25.20
CA PHE A 265 -35.34 5.58 25.70
C PHE A 265 -34.69 4.31 26.30
N SER A 266 -33.62 3.79 25.67
CA SER A 266 -32.86 2.66 26.18
C SER A 266 -32.13 2.98 27.48
N GLU A 267 -31.64 4.20 27.65
CA GLU A 267 -30.92 4.64 28.86
C GLU A 267 -31.85 4.90 30.04
N PHE A 268 -32.97 5.63 29.81
CA PHE A 268 -33.80 6.16 30.90
C PHE A 268 -35.08 5.37 31.17
N VAL A 269 -35.56 4.53 30.24
CA VAL A 269 -36.86 3.85 30.38
C VAL A 269 -36.74 2.34 30.45
N ILE A 270 -36.24 1.70 29.41
CA ILE A 270 -36.08 0.23 29.34
C ILE A 270 -34.81 -0.09 28.60
N PRO A 271 -33.82 -0.75 29.20
CA PRO A 271 -32.59 -1.11 28.54
C PRO A 271 -32.83 -2.14 27.43
N PHE A 272 -32.53 -1.76 26.18
CA PHE A 272 -32.56 -2.66 25.01
C PHE A 272 -31.43 -2.32 24.05
N ASP A 273 -31.06 -3.26 23.20
CA ASP A 273 -29.99 -3.06 22.22
C ASP A 273 -30.46 -2.17 21.05
N VAL A 274 -29.96 -0.93 21.00
CA VAL A 274 -30.29 0.09 19.99
C VAL A 274 -29.84 -0.31 18.59
N VAL A 275 -28.88 -1.25 18.45
CA VAL A 275 -28.40 -1.79 17.17
C VAL A 275 -29.57 -2.30 16.32
N TRP A 276 -30.57 -2.95 16.91
CA TRP A 276 -31.74 -3.43 16.17
C TRP A 276 -32.54 -2.30 15.51
N ILE A 277 -32.71 -1.18 16.22
CA ILE A 277 -33.41 0.00 15.64
C ILE A 277 -32.58 0.59 14.52
N GLN A 278 -31.25 0.68 14.67
CA GLN A 278 -30.38 1.17 13.60
C GLN A 278 -30.41 0.26 12.36
N LEU A 279 -30.50 -1.06 12.53
CA LEU A 279 -30.65 -1.99 11.41
C LEU A 279 -31.99 -1.77 10.68
N VAL A 280 -33.08 -1.60 11.41
CA VAL A 280 -34.38 -1.28 10.81
C VAL A 280 -34.34 0.05 10.09
N LEU A 281 -33.75 1.09 10.68
CA LEU A 281 -33.58 2.41 10.03
C LEU A 281 -32.72 2.31 8.77
N SER A 282 -31.66 1.52 8.79
CA SER A 282 -30.82 1.28 7.62
C SER A 282 -31.59 0.54 6.52
N ALA A 283 -32.39 -0.46 6.87
CA ALA A 283 -33.25 -1.16 5.91
C ALA A 283 -34.32 -0.23 5.30
N CYS A 284 -34.94 0.62 6.11
CA CYS A 284 -35.90 1.64 5.63
C CYS A 284 -35.20 2.65 4.70
N MET A 285 -33.98 3.09 5.04
CA MET A 285 -33.20 4.01 4.20
C MET A 285 -32.83 3.36 2.86
N ILE A 286 -32.37 2.12 2.86
CA ILE A 286 -32.09 1.36 1.63
C ILE A 286 -33.35 1.20 0.78
N GLY A 287 -34.47 0.80 1.39
CA GLY A 287 -35.78 0.68 0.70
C GLY A 287 -36.23 2.00 0.09
N TYR A 288 -36.08 3.11 0.81
CA TYR A 288 -36.37 4.46 0.33
C TYR A 288 -35.48 4.86 -0.86
N LEU A 289 -34.21 4.53 -0.82
CA LEU A 289 -33.26 4.80 -1.93
C LEU A 289 -33.61 3.96 -3.16
N ILE A 290 -33.97 2.69 -3.00
CA ILE A 290 -34.39 1.81 -4.09
C ILE A 290 -35.71 2.33 -4.70
N TYR A 291 -36.67 2.73 -3.88
CA TYR A 291 -37.92 3.35 -4.35
C TYR A 291 -37.67 4.61 -5.19
N ASN A 292 -36.76 5.49 -4.71
CA ASN A 292 -36.37 6.68 -5.46
C ASN A 292 -35.63 6.33 -6.77
N ALA A 293 -34.79 5.31 -6.78
CA ALA A 293 -34.10 4.85 -7.99
C ALA A 293 -35.13 4.41 -9.07
N MET A 294 -36.17 3.69 -8.66
CA MET A 294 -37.24 3.23 -9.56
C MET A 294 -38.10 4.38 -10.07
N ASN A 295 -38.47 5.33 -9.20
CA ASN A 295 -39.37 6.43 -9.52
C ASN A 295 -38.72 7.51 -10.37
N THR A 296 -37.46 7.87 -10.07
CA THR A 296 -36.71 8.92 -10.78
C THR A 296 -35.91 8.38 -11.97
N ARG A 297 -35.80 7.06 -12.13
CA ARG A 297 -34.90 6.37 -13.09
C ARG A 297 -33.42 6.81 -12.99
N PHE A 298 -33.03 7.32 -11.83
CA PHE A 298 -31.69 7.82 -11.59
C PHE A 298 -30.85 6.74 -10.88
N SER A 299 -29.96 6.10 -11.63
CA SER A 299 -29.18 4.92 -11.18
C SER A 299 -28.28 5.19 -9.98
N ASN A 300 -27.92 6.45 -9.70
CA ASN A 300 -27.06 6.78 -8.57
C ASN A 300 -27.67 6.37 -7.22
N TYR A 301 -29.00 6.49 -7.05
CA TYR A 301 -29.66 6.03 -5.82
C TYR A 301 -29.52 4.53 -5.61
N LEU A 302 -29.51 3.74 -6.71
CA LEU A 302 -29.28 2.29 -6.62
C LEU A 302 -27.83 1.98 -6.19
N TYR A 303 -26.83 2.68 -6.75
CA TYR A 303 -25.44 2.51 -6.35
C TYR A 303 -25.20 2.89 -4.88
N ILE A 304 -25.87 3.95 -4.40
CA ILE A 304 -25.81 4.35 -2.99
C ILE A 304 -26.48 3.31 -2.08
N ALA A 305 -27.59 2.75 -2.50
CA ALA A 305 -28.27 1.67 -1.78
C ALA A 305 -27.38 0.40 -1.72
N MET A 306 -26.69 0.06 -2.83
CA MET A 306 -25.72 -1.03 -2.87
C MET A 306 -24.52 -0.77 -1.95
N PHE A 307 -24.03 0.47 -1.88
CA PHE A 307 -22.99 0.85 -0.92
C PHE A 307 -23.43 0.61 0.52
N ALA A 308 -24.64 1.06 0.90
CA ALA A 308 -25.16 0.87 2.25
C ALA A 308 -25.32 -0.62 2.60
N LEU A 309 -25.93 -1.39 1.71
CA LEU A 309 -26.09 -2.84 1.89
C LEU A 309 -24.75 -3.56 1.96
N GLY A 310 -23.82 -3.24 1.05
CA GLY A 310 -22.47 -3.82 1.03
C GLY A 310 -21.65 -3.45 2.26
N SER A 311 -21.80 -2.24 2.80
CA SER A 311 -21.14 -1.79 4.03
C SER A 311 -21.62 -2.59 5.24
N ILE A 312 -22.93 -2.80 5.38
CA ILE A 312 -23.49 -3.61 6.47
C ILE A 312 -23.06 -5.07 6.33
N ALA A 313 -23.17 -5.63 5.13
CA ALA A 313 -22.74 -7.01 4.87
C ALA A 313 -21.25 -7.21 5.16
N PHE A 314 -20.40 -6.28 4.73
CA PHE A 314 -18.97 -6.30 5.03
C PHE A 314 -18.71 -6.28 6.53
N PHE A 315 -19.35 -5.39 7.26
CA PHE A 315 -19.15 -5.24 8.70
C PHE A 315 -19.45 -6.56 9.46
N TYR A 316 -20.61 -7.15 9.20
CA TYR A 316 -20.98 -8.42 9.85
C TYR A 316 -20.17 -9.61 9.36
N SER A 317 -19.73 -9.62 8.08
CA SER A 317 -18.84 -10.67 7.58
C SER A 317 -17.42 -10.54 8.11
N ALA A 318 -16.94 -9.33 8.40
CA ALA A 318 -15.60 -9.08 8.90
C ALA A 318 -15.38 -9.67 10.29
N ASP A 319 -16.38 -9.57 11.17
CA ASP A 319 -16.38 -10.21 12.48
C ASP A 319 -16.29 -11.74 12.36
N TYR A 320 -17.13 -12.33 11.51
CA TYR A 320 -17.08 -13.77 11.23
C TYR A 320 -15.73 -14.21 10.67
N VAL A 321 -15.17 -13.46 9.72
CA VAL A 321 -13.86 -13.77 9.11
C VAL A 321 -12.75 -13.71 10.16
N LEU A 322 -12.76 -12.70 11.03
CA LEU A 322 -11.74 -12.53 12.06
C LEU A 322 -11.79 -13.68 13.08
N ASN A 323 -13.00 -14.05 13.51
CA ASN A 323 -13.18 -15.00 14.63
C ASN A 323 -13.13 -16.47 14.18
N ASP A 324 -13.67 -16.80 13.00
CA ASP A 324 -13.88 -18.18 12.57
C ASP A 324 -13.00 -18.62 11.38
N VAL A 325 -12.54 -17.68 10.52
CA VAL A 325 -11.80 -18.02 9.29
C VAL A 325 -10.31 -17.76 9.41
N MET A 326 -9.90 -16.69 10.11
CA MET A 326 -8.47 -16.30 10.21
C MET A 326 -7.68 -17.25 11.08
N GLN A 327 -6.42 -17.48 10.68
CA GLN A 327 -5.50 -18.30 11.49
C GLN A 327 -5.15 -17.57 12.80
N PRO A 328 -4.93 -18.31 13.91
CA PRO A 328 -4.70 -17.69 15.23
C PRO A 328 -3.59 -16.65 15.25
N HIS A 329 -2.48 -16.89 14.54
CA HIS A 329 -1.36 -15.94 14.48
C HIS A 329 -1.69 -14.63 13.71
N GLN A 330 -2.64 -14.66 12.78
CA GLN A 330 -3.09 -13.46 12.07
C GLN A 330 -4.05 -12.65 12.93
N ARG A 331 -4.94 -13.33 13.65
CA ARG A 331 -5.87 -12.71 14.60
C ARG A 331 -5.13 -12.00 15.73
N VAL A 332 -4.12 -12.65 16.33
CA VAL A 332 -3.28 -12.02 17.38
C VAL A 332 -2.64 -10.73 16.89
N ARG A 333 -2.11 -10.69 15.66
CA ARG A 333 -1.53 -9.46 15.09
C ARG A 333 -2.53 -8.31 14.96
N ILE A 334 -3.78 -8.61 14.62
CA ILE A 334 -4.85 -7.61 14.54
C ILE A 334 -5.26 -7.14 15.92
N ASN A 335 -5.43 -8.06 16.86
CA ASN A 335 -5.80 -7.74 18.24
C ASN A 335 -4.74 -6.86 18.93
N VAL A 336 -3.46 -7.19 18.74
CA VAL A 336 -2.34 -6.37 19.25
C VAL A 336 -2.37 -4.97 18.63
N LEU A 337 -2.55 -4.86 17.31
CA LEU A 337 -2.67 -3.56 16.63
C LEU A 337 -3.81 -2.71 17.18
N LEU A 338 -4.95 -3.33 17.49
CA LEU A 338 -6.12 -2.63 18.02
C LEU A 338 -6.03 -2.36 19.52
N GLY A 339 -4.98 -2.87 20.20
CA GLY A 339 -4.80 -2.74 21.64
C GLY A 339 -5.78 -3.60 22.45
N LEU A 340 -6.27 -4.69 21.86
CA LEU A 340 -7.17 -5.66 22.53
C LEU A 340 -6.40 -6.75 23.29
N ASP A 341 -5.20 -7.07 22.83
CA ASP A 341 -4.27 -8.02 23.47
C ASP A 341 -2.93 -7.34 23.71
N GLU A 342 -2.39 -7.44 24.91
CA GLU A 342 -1.03 -7.02 25.26
C GLU A 342 -0.07 -8.22 25.14
N ASP A 343 0.07 -8.76 23.92
CA ASP A 343 1.05 -9.83 23.69
C ASP A 343 2.47 -9.24 23.55
N LEU A 344 3.01 -8.82 24.69
CA LEU A 344 4.36 -8.25 24.79
C LEU A 344 5.48 -9.29 24.58
N ALA A 345 5.16 -10.59 24.51
CA ALA A 345 6.14 -11.65 24.30
C ALA A 345 6.08 -12.28 22.90
N GLY A 346 5.01 -12.03 22.14
CA GLY A 346 4.76 -12.60 20.81
C GLY A 346 4.66 -11.57 19.70
N ALA A 347 3.50 -11.47 19.07
CA ALA A 347 3.29 -10.62 17.88
C ALA A 347 3.46 -9.11 18.15
N GLY A 348 3.17 -8.63 19.35
CA GLY A 348 3.34 -7.25 19.80
C GLY A 348 4.77 -6.89 20.20
N TYR A 349 5.61 -7.88 20.50
CA TYR A 349 6.99 -7.67 20.95
C TYR A 349 7.79 -6.79 19.97
N ASN A 350 7.74 -7.11 18.68
CA ASN A 350 8.51 -6.39 17.65
C ASN A 350 8.12 -4.92 17.57
N VAL A 351 6.83 -4.61 17.63
CA VAL A 351 6.31 -3.24 17.58
C VAL A 351 6.71 -2.49 18.84
N HIS A 352 6.48 -3.07 20.01
CA HIS A 352 6.82 -2.46 21.29
C HIS A 352 8.32 -2.15 21.39
N GLN A 353 9.19 -3.10 21.00
CA GLN A 353 10.65 -2.86 20.99
C GLN A 353 11.06 -1.81 19.97
N SER A 354 10.39 -1.74 18.81
CA SER A 354 10.67 -0.70 17.82
C SER A 354 10.26 0.70 18.31
N GLU A 355 9.14 0.83 19.00
CA GLU A 355 8.70 2.07 19.63
C GLU A 355 9.66 2.55 20.72
N ILE A 356 10.15 1.62 21.56
CA ILE A 356 11.17 1.92 22.58
C ILE A 356 12.46 2.40 21.90
N ALA A 357 12.89 1.73 20.83
CA ALA A 357 14.10 2.09 20.10
C ALA A 357 13.97 3.53 19.54
N ILE A 358 12.89 3.82 18.81
CA ILE A 358 12.64 5.16 18.23
C ILE A 358 12.53 6.22 19.32
N GLY A 359 11.75 5.95 20.39
CA GLY A 359 11.56 6.89 21.51
C GLY A 359 12.87 7.20 22.22
N SER A 360 13.79 6.23 22.27
CA SER A 360 15.12 6.40 22.91
C SER A 360 16.08 7.30 22.12
N GLY A 361 15.83 7.54 20.82
CA GLY A 361 16.67 8.37 19.97
C GLY A 361 16.49 9.88 20.18
N GLY A 362 15.34 10.32 20.68
CA GLY A 362 15.05 11.76 20.90
C GLY A 362 15.14 12.56 19.60
N LEU A 363 15.59 13.84 19.70
CA LEU A 363 15.66 14.75 18.55
C LEU A 363 16.85 14.44 17.61
N GLN A 364 18.03 14.19 18.16
CA GLN A 364 19.30 14.08 17.40
C GLN A 364 19.80 12.65 17.25
N GLY A 365 19.13 11.68 17.88
CA GLY A 365 19.61 10.30 17.92
C GLY A 365 20.74 10.07 18.90
N LYS A 366 21.11 8.79 19.08
CA LYS A 366 22.26 8.38 19.91
C LYS A 366 23.59 8.47 19.16
N GLY A 367 23.54 8.74 17.85
CA GLY A 367 24.68 8.76 16.96
C GLY A 367 24.91 7.42 16.26
N PHE A 368 25.56 7.46 15.10
CA PHE A 368 25.88 6.32 14.27
C PHE A 368 26.62 5.24 15.07
N LEU A 369 26.20 4.01 14.97
CA LEU A 369 26.70 2.84 15.71
C LEU A 369 26.59 2.97 17.25
N ASN A 370 25.73 3.83 17.78
CA ASN A 370 25.52 4.01 19.23
C ASN A 370 24.13 3.61 19.70
N GLY A 371 23.31 3.02 18.83
CA GLY A 371 22.02 2.44 19.19
C GLY A 371 22.15 1.35 20.24
N THR A 372 21.41 1.39 21.32
CA THR A 372 21.44 0.37 22.38
C THR A 372 20.48 -0.77 22.11
N GLN A 373 19.25 -0.46 21.71
CA GLN A 373 18.20 -1.44 21.43
C GLN A 373 18.53 -2.25 20.16
N THR A 374 18.99 -1.54 19.11
CA THR A 374 19.37 -2.17 17.84
C THR A 374 20.59 -3.05 17.96
N LYS A 375 21.64 -2.64 18.69
CA LYS A 375 22.84 -3.46 18.90
C LYS A 375 22.62 -4.71 19.75
N LEU A 376 21.75 -4.64 20.74
CA LEU A 376 21.39 -5.79 21.56
C LEU A 376 20.39 -6.72 20.85
N LYS A 377 19.98 -6.37 19.62
CA LYS A 377 19.04 -7.12 18.78
C LYS A 377 17.71 -7.42 19.46
N PHE A 378 17.23 -6.45 20.27
CA PHE A 378 15.92 -6.57 20.89
C PHE A 378 14.79 -6.45 19.86
N VAL A 379 15.01 -5.76 18.72
CA VAL A 379 14.06 -5.71 17.62
C VAL A 379 14.37 -6.81 16.61
N PRO A 380 13.56 -7.88 16.49
CA PRO A 380 13.75 -8.88 15.45
C PRO A 380 13.62 -8.28 14.05
N GLU A 381 14.39 -8.83 13.07
CA GLU A 381 14.37 -8.38 11.66
C GLU A 381 14.60 -6.86 11.47
N GLN A 382 15.41 -6.27 12.34
CA GLN A 382 15.69 -4.82 12.34
C GLN A 382 16.42 -4.32 11.09
N ASP A 383 17.12 -5.19 10.37
CA ASP A 383 17.84 -4.86 9.14
C ASP A 383 17.01 -5.03 7.87
N THR A 384 15.85 -5.66 7.96
CA THR A 384 14.91 -5.88 6.85
C THR A 384 13.62 -5.06 7.05
N ASP A 385 12.68 -5.62 7.78
CA ASP A 385 11.32 -5.07 7.88
C ASP A 385 11.22 -3.89 8.85
N PHE A 386 12.04 -3.89 9.92
CA PHE A 386 12.06 -2.86 10.96
C PHE A 386 13.24 -1.87 10.84
N ILE A 387 13.83 -1.72 9.65
CA ILE A 387 15.00 -0.86 9.45
C ILE A 387 14.80 0.59 9.91
N PHE A 388 13.58 1.10 9.79
CA PHE A 388 13.25 2.47 10.19
C PHE A 388 13.42 2.71 11.71
N CYS A 389 13.34 1.67 12.57
CA CYS A 389 13.61 1.81 13.99
C CYS A 389 15.08 2.12 14.27
N THR A 390 16.02 1.58 13.45
CA THR A 390 17.45 1.91 13.55
C THR A 390 17.71 3.37 13.22
N VAL A 391 17.07 3.90 12.17
CA VAL A 391 17.09 5.33 11.84
C VAL A 391 16.60 6.17 13.02
N GLY A 392 15.46 5.77 13.62
CA GLY A 392 14.87 6.47 14.76
C GLY A 392 15.77 6.46 16.01
N GLU A 393 16.46 5.36 16.29
CA GLU A 393 17.35 5.27 17.44
C GLU A 393 18.68 5.99 17.23
N GLU A 394 19.36 5.75 16.09
CA GLU A 394 20.68 6.29 15.84
C GLU A 394 20.70 7.75 15.41
N GLU A 395 19.73 8.16 14.56
CA GLU A 395 19.66 9.50 13.96
C GLU A 395 18.51 10.36 14.51
N GLY A 396 17.66 9.78 15.35
CA GLY A 396 16.59 10.47 16.05
C GLY A 396 15.47 10.98 15.14
N PHE A 397 14.73 11.95 15.64
CA PHE A 397 13.62 12.58 14.91
C PHE A 397 14.09 13.28 13.63
N LEU A 398 15.22 13.97 13.66
CA LEU A 398 15.72 14.70 12.48
C LEU A 398 16.11 13.74 11.35
N GLY A 399 16.78 12.61 11.67
CA GLY A 399 17.11 11.60 10.70
C GLY A 399 15.85 10.95 10.11
N SER A 400 14.92 10.53 10.98
CA SER A 400 13.64 9.96 10.56
C SER A 400 12.83 10.91 9.67
N ALA A 401 12.74 12.19 10.05
CA ALA A 401 12.06 13.20 9.25
C ALA A 401 12.75 13.42 7.89
N SER A 402 14.08 13.42 7.87
CA SER A 402 14.86 13.56 6.61
C SER A 402 14.59 12.41 5.63
N VAL A 403 14.51 11.17 6.13
CA VAL A 403 14.16 10.00 5.33
C VAL A 403 12.75 10.12 4.77
N LEU A 404 11.76 10.49 5.60
CA LEU A 404 10.39 10.69 5.15
C LEU A 404 10.27 11.80 4.09
N VAL A 405 11.01 12.91 4.27
CA VAL A 405 11.05 14.00 3.29
C VAL A 405 11.68 13.54 1.97
N LEU A 406 12.77 12.75 1.99
CA LEU A 406 13.37 12.20 0.77
C LEU A 406 12.38 11.29 0.01
N PHE A 407 11.65 10.42 0.71
CA PHE A 407 10.61 9.61 0.07
C PHE A 407 9.46 10.45 -0.47
N LEU A 408 9.01 11.46 0.27
CA LEU A 408 7.98 12.39 -0.20
C LEU A 408 8.42 13.10 -1.48
N LEU A 409 9.65 13.61 -1.50
CA LEU A 409 10.23 14.25 -2.69
C LEU A 409 10.32 13.27 -3.86
N LEU A 410 10.73 12.01 -3.62
CA LEU A 410 10.76 10.98 -4.66
C LEU A 410 9.36 10.75 -5.25
N ILE A 411 8.35 10.52 -4.41
CA ILE A 411 6.98 10.24 -4.84
C ILE A 411 6.39 11.43 -5.60
N LEU A 412 6.52 12.64 -5.07
CA LEU A 412 6.06 13.86 -5.74
C LEU A 412 6.77 14.06 -7.08
N ARG A 413 8.08 13.77 -7.15
CA ARG A 413 8.84 13.85 -8.39
C ARG A 413 8.36 12.83 -9.41
N LEU A 414 8.11 11.58 -9.01
CA LEU A 414 7.55 10.54 -9.88
C LEU A 414 6.17 10.94 -10.42
N MET A 415 5.30 11.49 -9.58
CA MET A 415 3.99 12.00 -10.01
C MET A 415 4.14 13.13 -11.03
N TYR A 416 5.05 14.08 -10.79
CA TYR A 416 5.35 15.15 -11.74
C TYR A 416 5.87 14.60 -13.07
N LEU A 417 6.78 13.63 -13.05
CA LEU A 417 7.30 12.97 -14.24
C LEU A 417 6.19 12.19 -14.98
N ALA A 418 5.26 11.58 -14.27
CA ALA A 418 4.11 10.87 -14.84
C ALA A 418 3.14 11.82 -15.54
N GLU A 419 2.85 12.99 -14.95
CA GLU A 419 1.95 13.98 -15.55
C GLU A 419 2.50 14.58 -16.86
N ARG A 420 3.81 14.71 -16.97
CA ARG A 420 4.43 15.26 -18.18
C ARG A 420 4.52 14.28 -19.35
N GLN A 421 4.15 13.00 -19.14
CA GLN A 421 4.22 11.97 -20.20
C GLN A 421 3.21 12.25 -21.31
N PRO A 422 3.66 12.27 -22.59
CA PRO A 422 2.75 12.49 -23.73
C PRO A 422 1.86 11.28 -24.00
N PHE A 423 2.32 10.08 -23.68
CA PHE A 423 1.61 8.82 -23.90
C PHE A 423 1.03 8.26 -22.62
N LYS A 424 -0.16 7.68 -22.74
CA LYS A 424 -0.86 7.04 -21.63
C LYS A 424 -0.05 5.91 -20.98
N PHE A 425 0.73 5.17 -21.77
CA PHE A 425 1.61 4.11 -21.29
C PHE A 425 2.58 4.60 -20.21
N GLY A 426 3.36 5.65 -20.50
CA GLY A 426 4.33 6.20 -19.55
C GLY A 426 3.67 6.82 -18.33
N ARG A 427 2.52 7.50 -18.52
CA ARG A 427 1.76 8.09 -17.41
C ARG A 427 1.24 7.03 -16.45
N VAL A 428 0.57 6.01 -16.97
CA VAL A 428 0.01 4.91 -16.15
C VAL A 428 1.13 4.16 -15.42
N TYR A 429 2.23 3.83 -16.12
CA TYR A 429 3.37 3.16 -15.50
C TYR A 429 3.96 4.01 -14.36
N GLY A 430 4.16 5.32 -14.58
CA GLY A 430 4.68 6.23 -13.56
C GLY A 430 3.80 6.32 -12.32
N TYR A 431 2.48 6.35 -12.48
CA TYR A 431 1.55 6.32 -11.35
C TYR A 431 1.55 4.97 -10.61
N CYS A 432 1.72 3.85 -11.33
CA CYS A 432 1.91 2.54 -10.70
C CYS A 432 3.17 2.54 -9.82
N VAL A 433 4.29 3.04 -10.33
CA VAL A 433 5.55 3.13 -9.57
C VAL A 433 5.40 4.01 -8.34
N ALA A 434 4.83 5.23 -8.51
CA ALA A 434 4.59 6.15 -7.39
C ALA A 434 3.66 5.53 -6.32
N GLY A 435 2.61 4.83 -6.74
CA GLY A 435 1.68 4.14 -5.85
C GLY A 435 2.36 3.00 -5.07
N ILE A 436 3.19 2.19 -5.72
CA ILE A 436 3.94 1.12 -5.07
C ILE A 436 4.89 1.69 -4.01
N PHE A 437 5.66 2.73 -4.33
CA PHE A 437 6.57 3.37 -3.35
C PHE A 437 5.80 3.99 -2.18
N LEU A 438 4.68 4.67 -2.44
CA LEU A 438 3.84 5.24 -1.41
C LEU A 438 3.32 4.16 -0.46
N PHE A 439 2.83 3.04 -1.01
CA PHE A 439 2.28 1.95 -0.23
C PHE A 439 3.35 1.28 0.65
N HIS A 440 4.55 1.00 0.09
CA HIS A 440 5.66 0.45 0.85
C HIS A 440 6.08 1.38 1.99
N LEU A 441 6.23 2.68 1.72
CA LEU A 441 6.56 3.68 2.74
C LEU A 441 5.51 3.70 3.86
N PHE A 442 4.24 3.83 3.49
CA PHE A 442 3.14 3.94 4.45
C PHE A 442 3.04 2.72 5.35
N ILE A 443 3.09 1.51 4.77
CA ILE A 443 2.97 0.28 5.56
C ILE A 443 4.22 0.01 6.38
N ASN A 444 5.43 0.18 5.82
CA ASN A 444 6.67 -0.10 6.56
C ASN A 444 6.83 0.85 7.76
N VAL A 445 6.72 2.16 7.54
CA VAL A 445 6.81 3.14 8.62
C VAL A 445 5.64 2.99 9.60
N GLY A 446 4.43 2.77 9.09
CA GLY A 446 3.25 2.56 9.92
C GLY A 446 3.37 1.33 10.84
N MET A 447 3.95 0.24 10.34
CA MET A 447 4.20 -1.00 11.09
C MET A 447 5.20 -0.77 12.23
N VAL A 448 6.27 -0.03 11.96
CA VAL A 448 7.31 0.28 12.96
C VAL A 448 6.79 1.22 14.06
N LEU A 449 5.83 2.09 13.72
CA LEU A 449 5.16 3.02 14.64
C LEU A 449 3.86 2.45 15.26
N GLY A 450 3.56 1.17 15.09
CA GLY A 450 2.34 0.57 15.62
C GLY A 450 1.03 1.06 15.00
N LEU A 451 1.07 1.76 13.84
CA LEU A 451 -0.13 2.29 13.15
C LEU A 451 -0.74 1.29 12.17
N THR A 452 0.02 0.31 11.72
CA THR A 452 -0.43 -0.76 10.81
C THR A 452 0.04 -2.12 11.32
N PRO A 453 -0.67 -3.22 10.97
CA PRO A 453 -0.26 -4.55 11.43
C PRO A 453 1.12 -4.92 10.87
N VAL A 454 1.84 -5.77 11.61
CA VAL A 454 3.15 -6.29 11.17
C VAL A 454 2.94 -7.25 10.00
N ILE A 455 3.25 -6.76 8.79
CA ILE A 455 3.03 -7.49 7.55
C ILE A 455 4.35 -8.01 6.95
N GLY A 456 5.49 -7.38 7.29
CA GLY A 456 6.81 -7.78 6.81
C GLY A 456 7.04 -7.39 5.35
N ILE A 457 6.97 -6.10 5.03
CA ILE A 457 7.35 -5.57 3.71
C ILE A 457 8.53 -4.60 3.84
N PRO A 458 9.51 -4.68 2.92
CA PRO A 458 10.72 -3.88 3.01
C PRO A 458 10.46 -2.40 2.69
N LEU A 459 11.27 -1.51 3.30
CA LEU A 459 11.34 -0.10 2.93
C LEU A 459 12.19 0.04 1.66
N PRO A 460 11.67 0.63 0.57
CA PRO A 460 12.40 0.75 -0.70
C PRO A 460 13.78 1.41 -0.54
N PHE A 461 14.82 0.80 -1.09
CA PHE A 461 16.21 1.26 -1.07
C PHE A 461 16.90 1.28 0.29
N PHE A 462 16.16 1.09 1.40
CA PHE A 462 16.66 1.10 2.78
C PHE A 462 16.91 -0.30 3.32
N SER A 463 15.89 -1.16 3.23
CA SER A 463 15.95 -2.51 3.81
C SER A 463 17.03 -3.36 3.18
N TYR A 464 17.69 -4.19 4.00
CA TYR A 464 18.62 -5.19 3.50
C TYR A 464 17.92 -6.21 2.60
N GLY A 465 18.47 -6.43 1.40
CA GLY A 465 18.01 -7.49 0.51
C GLY A 465 18.25 -7.20 -0.97
N GLY A 466 18.88 -8.15 -1.67
CA GLY A 466 19.17 -8.01 -3.10
C GLY A 466 17.94 -8.00 -3.98
N SER A 467 16.98 -8.91 -3.75
CA SER A 467 15.77 -9.02 -4.60
C SER A 467 14.88 -7.79 -4.52
N SER A 468 14.66 -7.25 -3.31
CA SER A 468 13.85 -6.04 -3.12
C SER A 468 14.53 -4.83 -3.75
N LEU A 469 15.85 -4.68 -3.55
CA LEU A 469 16.61 -3.57 -4.12
C LEU A 469 16.60 -3.60 -5.66
N TRP A 470 16.76 -4.79 -6.26
CA TRP A 470 16.66 -4.95 -7.71
C TRP A 470 15.23 -4.67 -8.21
N GLY A 471 14.21 -5.15 -7.51
CA GLY A 471 12.81 -4.92 -7.87
C GLY A 471 12.44 -3.43 -7.88
N PHE A 472 12.85 -2.68 -6.86
CA PHE A 472 12.61 -1.23 -6.79
C PHE A 472 13.47 -0.46 -7.81
N THR A 473 14.68 -0.92 -8.08
CA THR A 473 15.54 -0.34 -9.13
C THR A 473 14.92 -0.56 -10.52
N LEU A 474 14.40 -1.75 -10.82
CA LEU A 474 13.66 -2.03 -12.06
C LEU A 474 12.47 -1.08 -12.22
N LEU A 475 11.63 -0.97 -11.18
CA LEU A 475 10.49 -0.05 -11.21
C LEU A 475 10.90 1.38 -11.56
N LEU A 476 11.92 1.90 -10.88
CA LEU A 476 12.37 3.28 -11.03
C LEU A 476 13.05 3.55 -12.38
N PHE A 477 14.04 2.72 -12.74
CA PHE A 477 14.87 2.97 -13.91
C PHE A 477 14.15 2.68 -15.24
N ILE A 478 13.22 1.73 -15.28
CA ILE A 478 12.32 1.56 -16.43
C ILE A 478 11.50 2.84 -16.64
N PHE A 479 10.96 3.43 -15.55
CA PHE A 479 10.22 4.68 -15.65
C PHE A 479 11.09 5.84 -16.13
N LEU A 480 12.30 5.98 -15.57
CA LEU A 480 13.25 7.01 -16.01
C LEU A 480 13.63 6.85 -17.51
N ARG A 481 13.73 5.63 -17.98
CA ARG A 481 14.01 5.37 -19.40
C ARG A 481 12.83 5.73 -20.29
N ILE A 482 11.60 5.41 -19.89
CA ILE A 482 10.37 5.82 -20.60
C ILE A 482 10.27 7.35 -20.61
N ASP A 483 10.57 8.01 -19.49
CA ASP A 483 10.54 9.47 -19.39
C ASP A 483 11.60 10.14 -20.28
N ALA A 484 12.80 9.58 -20.36
CA ALA A 484 13.85 10.07 -21.24
C ALA A 484 13.47 9.95 -22.73
N GLY A 485 12.71 8.93 -23.10
CA GLY A 485 12.22 8.69 -24.46
C GLY A 485 11.15 9.67 -24.95
N ARG A 486 10.47 10.40 -24.06
CA ARG A 486 9.36 11.32 -24.40
C ARG A 486 9.73 12.41 -25.44
N ASN A 487 10.98 12.87 -25.45
CA ASN A 487 11.47 13.92 -26.36
C ASN A 487 11.81 13.39 -27.76
N LEU A 488 12.04 12.08 -27.90
CA LEU A 488 12.36 11.46 -29.19
C LEU A 488 11.16 11.36 -30.13
N ILE A 489 9.95 11.53 -29.62
CA ILE A 489 8.68 11.31 -30.32
C ILE A 489 7.99 12.64 -30.70
N ARG A 490 8.52 13.78 -30.24
CA ARG A 490 8.00 15.12 -30.61
C ARG A 490 8.42 15.61 -31.98
N GLN A 491 9.15 14.82 -32.73
CA GLN A 491 9.51 15.03 -34.13
C GLN A 491 8.86 13.97 -35.02
#